data_fd61203e9e95ed07f01faacbd8a6c635
#
_entry.id   fd61203e9e95ed07f01faacbd8a6c635
#
_cell.length_a   1.000
_cell.length_b   1.000
_cell.length_c   1.000
_cell.angle_alpha   90.00
_cell.angle_beta   90.00
_cell.angle_gamma   90.00
#
_symmetry.space_group_name_H-M   'P 1'
#
loop_
_entity.id
_entity.type
_entity.pdbx_description
1 polymer ?
#
loop_
_entity_poly.entity_id
_entity_poly.type
_entity_poly.pdbx_seq_one_letter_code
_entity_poly.pdbx_strand_id
1 'polypeptide(L)'
;RDVERSRGLGDVYKRQFFTLSTGMGGMAIFGSYIGKDHSLMGEAVNIISLDTLVAILAGVIIFPACFTYDLEVTSGPSLLFDTMATVFNNMAGGRIWGTLFFLFMVFAALSTVLGVCENILAMIRDLTGWSRRKGSLICGIVVFVLALTTALGFSVLHFQPFSEGTTWLDFWDFIVSTNILPLGSLVLALFCCNKFGWG
;
A
#
# COMPACT_ATOMS: atom_id res chain seq x y z
N ARG A 1 -26.87 -4.37 -11.22
CA ARG A 1 -26.63 -5.17 -9.97
C ARG A 1 -25.46 -6.14 -10.12
N ASP A 2 -25.37 -6.91 -11.22
CA ASP A 2 -24.28 -7.90 -11.40
C ASP A 2 -22.93 -7.25 -11.71
N VAL A 3 -22.93 -6.12 -12.42
CA VAL A 3 -21.71 -5.34 -12.73
C VAL A 3 -21.16 -4.67 -11.48
N GLU A 4 -21.99 -4.17 -10.57
CA GLU A 4 -21.56 -3.62 -9.28
C GLU A 4 -20.99 -4.69 -8.35
N ARG A 5 -21.59 -5.88 -8.35
CA ARG A 5 -21.10 -7.03 -7.58
C ARG A 5 -19.76 -7.56 -8.08
N SER A 6 -19.55 -7.57 -9.41
CA SER A 6 -18.26 -7.96 -10.00
C SER A 6 -17.15 -6.94 -9.74
N ARG A 7 -17.48 -5.63 -9.72
CA ARG A 7 -16.54 -4.58 -9.34
C ARG A 7 -16.11 -4.70 -7.88
N GLY A 8 -17.07 -4.93 -6.96
CA GLY A 8 -16.78 -5.12 -5.53
C GLY A 8 -15.86 -6.31 -5.25
N LEU A 9 -16.08 -7.46 -5.92
CA LEU A 9 -15.21 -8.62 -5.80
C LEU A 9 -13.79 -8.33 -6.33
N GLY A 10 -13.68 -7.66 -7.48
CA GLY A 10 -12.40 -7.27 -8.05
C GLY A 10 -11.58 -6.37 -7.10
N ASP A 11 -12.24 -5.43 -6.43
CA ASP A 11 -11.59 -4.55 -5.47
C ASP A 11 -11.14 -5.28 -4.20
N VAL A 12 -11.88 -6.27 -3.73
CA VAL A 12 -11.48 -7.12 -2.60
C VAL A 12 -10.23 -7.92 -2.95
N TYR A 13 -10.16 -8.55 -4.11
CA TYR A 13 -8.98 -9.29 -4.55
C TYR A 13 -7.75 -8.39 -4.71
N LYS A 14 -7.89 -7.21 -5.32
CA LYS A 14 -6.80 -6.24 -5.44
C LYS A 14 -6.21 -5.85 -4.08
N ARG A 15 -7.06 -5.58 -3.10
CA ARG A 15 -6.63 -5.22 -1.75
C ARG A 15 -5.87 -6.35 -1.07
N GLN A 16 -6.29 -7.62 -1.25
CA GLN A 16 -5.57 -8.76 -0.69
C GLN A 16 -4.16 -8.89 -1.27
N PHE A 17 -3.99 -8.75 -2.59
CA PHE A 17 -2.65 -8.78 -3.21
C PHE A 17 -1.77 -7.64 -2.73
N PHE A 18 -2.33 -6.46 -2.54
CA PHE A 18 -1.61 -5.29 -2.07
C PHE A 18 -1.19 -5.42 -0.60
N THR A 19 -2.11 -5.78 0.28
CA THR A 19 -1.87 -5.89 1.74
C THR A 19 -0.80 -6.93 2.06
N LEU A 20 -0.85 -8.09 1.39
CA LEU A 20 0.12 -9.18 1.61
C LEU A 20 1.38 -9.05 0.75
N SER A 21 1.47 -8.06 -0.13
CA SER A 21 2.60 -7.85 -1.05
C SER A 21 3.01 -9.12 -1.84
N THR A 22 2.06 -10.02 -2.10
CA THR A 22 2.32 -11.34 -2.68
C THR A 22 2.93 -11.26 -4.07
N GLY A 23 2.51 -10.29 -4.88
CA GLY A 23 3.01 -10.10 -6.24
C GLY A 23 4.36 -9.40 -6.35
N MET A 24 4.82 -8.75 -5.29
CA MET A 24 6.10 -8.03 -5.27
C MET A 24 7.27 -8.86 -4.71
N GLY A 25 7.01 -10.07 -4.20
CA GLY A 25 8.04 -10.88 -3.55
C GLY A 25 8.59 -10.27 -2.25
N GLY A 26 7.96 -9.24 -1.69
CA GLY A 26 8.41 -8.54 -0.50
C GLY A 26 8.59 -9.47 0.69
N MET A 27 7.65 -10.38 0.91
CA MET A 27 7.74 -11.38 1.98
C MET A 27 8.92 -12.33 1.79
N ALA A 28 9.31 -12.67 0.57
CA ALA A 28 10.48 -13.52 0.31
C ALA A 28 11.77 -12.78 0.69
N ILE A 29 11.88 -11.50 0.40
CA ILE A 29 13.06 -10.69 0.76
C ILE A 29 13.13 -10.47 2.26
N PHE A 30 12.03 -10.07 2.91
CA PHE A 30 12.00 -9.94 4.36
C PHE A 30 12.25 -11.29 5.05
N GLY A 31 11.71 -12.39 4.52
CA GLY A 31 12.00 -13.74 5.00
C GLY A 31 13.48 -14.11 4.90
N SER A 32 14.21 -13.59 3.93
CA SER A 32 15.66 -13.82 3.81
C SER A 32 16.51 -13.14 4.91
N TYR A 33 15.95 -12.10 5.54
CA TYR A 33 16.60 -11.40 6.66
C TYR A 33 16.29 -12.01 8.03
N ILE A 34 15.29 -12.87 8.11
CA ILE A 34 14.93 -13.56 9.37
C ILE A 34 15.99 -14.65 9.67
N GLY A 35 16.54 -14.62 10.88
CA GLY A 35 17.49 -15.63 11.35
C GLY A 35 16.86 -17.03 11.40
N LYS A 36 17.70 -18.05 11.33
CA LYS A 36 17.26 -19.46 11.38
C LYS A 36 16.61 -19.87 12.71
N ASP A 37 16.73 -19.03 13.72
CA ASP A 37 16.17 -19.26 15.06
C ASP A 37 14.68 -18.93 15.16
N HIS A 38 14.10 -18.28 14.12
CA HIS A 38 12.70 -17.91 14.05
C HIS A 38 11.91 -18.84 13.14
N SER A 39 10.72 -19.20 13.59
CA SER A 39 9.76 -19.98 12.79
C SER A 39 9.03 -19.06 11.81
N LEU A 40 9.19 -19.29 10.51
CA LEU A 40 8.49 -18.52 9.47
C LEU A 40 6.97 -18.52 9.64
N MET A 41 6.41 -19.67 10.08
CA MET A 41 4.98 -19.78 10.33
C MET A 41 4.55 -18.91 11.52
N GLY A 42 5.35 -18.87 12.59
CA GLY A 42 5.09 -18.05 13.77
C GLY A 42 5.09 -16.56 13.41
N GLU A 43 6.08 -16.11 12.65
CA GLU A 43 6.16 -14.73 12.20
C GLU A 43 5.00 -14.37 11.26
N ALA A 44 4.62 -15.25 10.35
CA ALA A 44 3.48 -15.03 9.47
C ALA A 44 2.17 -14.88 10.26
N VAL A 45 1.92 -15.71 11.25
CA VAL A 45 0.73 -15.60 12.13
C VAL A 45 0.74 -14.30 12.93
N ASN A 46 1.88 -13.89 13.46
CA ASN A 46 2.02 -12.63 14.18
C ASN A 46 1.71 -11.42 13.28
N ILE A 47 2.25 -11.39 12.07
CA ILE A 47 2.00 -10.32 11.10
C ILE A 47 0.52 -10.24 10.76
N ILE A 48 -0.11 -11.37 10.39
CA ILE A 48 -1.53 -11.42 10.04
C ILE A 48 -2.40 -10.98 11.23
N SER A 49 -2.07 -11.43 12.43
CA SER A 49 -2.84 -11.07 13.63
C SER A 49 -2.76 -9.58 13.94
N LEU A 50 -1.58 -8.98 13.83
CA LEU A 50 -1.38 -7.55 14.03
C LEU A 50 -2.08 -6.72 12.95
N ASP A 51 -1.95 -7.11 11.68
CA ASP A 51 -2.61 -6.44 10.56
C ASP A 51 -4.14 -6.46 10.73
N THR A 52 -4.70 -7.62 11.05
CA THR A 52 -6.13 -7.78 11.32
C THR A 52 -6.60 -6.93 12.50
N LEU A 53 -5.84 -6.94 13.59
CA LEU A 53 -6.16 -6.15 14.78
C LEU A 53 -6.19 -4.64 14.46
N VAL A 54 -5.18 -4.14 13.76
CA VAL A 54 -5.11 -2.73 13.35
C VAL A 54 -6.26 -2.38 12.42
N ALA A 55 -6.58 -3.24 11.45
CA ALA A 55 -7.70 -3.01 10.53
C ALA A 55 -9.05 -2.93 11.25
N ILE A 56 -9.30 -3.82 12.22
CA ILE A 56 -10.53 -3.80 13.04
C ILE A 56 -10.58 -2.52 13.89
N LEU A 57 -9.50 -2.17 14.57
CA LEU A 57 -9.44 -0.97 15.41
C LEU A 57 -9.66 0.31 14.59
N ALA A 58 -9.02 0.40 13.40
CA ALA A 58 -9.22 1.51 12.49
C ALA A 58 -10.70 1.62 12.05
N GLY A 59 -11.33 0.50 11.70
CA GLY A 59 -12.75 0.46 11.33
C GLY A 59 -13.66 0.93 12.48
N VAL A 60 -13.43 0.43 13.69
CA VAL A 60 -14.20 0.82 14.89
C VAL A 60 -14.05 2.30 15.22
N ILE A 61 -12.93 2.94 14.88
CA ILE A 61 -12.71 4.36 15.11
C ILE A 61 -13.32 5.21 13.99
N ILE A 62 -13.03 4.85 12.74
CA ILE A 62 -13.35 5.68 11.57
C ILE A 62 -14.86 5.66 11.27
N PHE A 63 -15.50 4.48 11.24
CA PHE A 63 -16.92 4.40 10.88
C PHE A 63 -17.85 5.15 11.85
N PRO A 64 -17.77 4.96 13.18
CA PRO A 64 -18.60 5.74 14.10
C PRO A 64 -18.33 7.24 14.03
N ALA A 65 -17.08 7.65 13.79
CA ALA A 65 -16.75 9.06 13.65
C ALA A 65 -17.43 9.66 12.40
N CYS A 66 -17.40 8.97 11.25
CA CYS A 66 -18.09 9.42 10.04
C CYS A 66 -19.61 9.54 10.27
N PHE A 67 -20.24 8.53 10.90
CA PHE A 67 -21.68 8.56 11.18
C PHE A 67 -22.08 9.64 12.19
N THR A 68 -21.23 9.92 13.18
CA THR A 68 -21.52 10.96 14.20
C THR A 68 -21.56 12.36 13.60
N TYR A 69 -20.73 12.60 12.57
CA TYR A 69 -20.64 13.89 11.89
C TYR A 69 -21.40 13.95 10.57
N ASP A 70 -22.23 12.94 10.26
CA ASP A 70 -23.05 12.82 9.05
C ASP A 70 -22.22 12.98 7.75
N LEU A 71 -21.02 12.37 7.75
CA LEU A 71 -20.11 12.40 6.63
C LEU A 71 -20.22 11.10 5.83
N GLU A 72 -20.18 11.24 4.50
CA GLU A 72 -20.13 10.08 3.62
C GLU A 72 -18.86 9.28 3.85
N VAL A 73 -19.01 7.96 4.00
CA VAL A 73 -17.88 7.04 4.11
C VAL A 73 -17.31 6.85 2.71
N THR A 74 -16.37 7.71 2.36
CA THR A 74 -15.61 7.61 1.11
C THR A 74 -14.58 6.49 1.20
N SER A 75 -13.83 6.25 0.15
CA SER A 75 -12.77 5.24 0.11
C SER A 75 -11.47 5.83 -0.40
N GLY A 76 -10.35 5.21 -0.04
CA GLY A 76 -9.04 5.64 -0.49
C GLY A 76 -8.52 6.91 0.19
N PRO A 77 -7.69 7.72 -0.51
CA PRO A 77 -7.06 8.91 0.05
C PRO A 77 -8.05 9.97 0.56
N SER A 78 -9.20 10.11 -0.11
CA SER A 78 -10.26 11.05 0.28
C SER A 78 -10.78 10.78 1.69
N LEU A 79 -10.94 9.52 2.10
CA LEU A 79 -11.32 9.18 3.47
C LEU A 79 -10.32 9.72 4.50
N LEU A 80 -9.02 9.58 4.23
CA LEU A 80 -7.97 9.96 5.17
C LEU A 80 -7.73 11.47 5.21
N PHE A 81 -7.73 12.14 4.06
CA PHE A 81 -7.36 13.55 3.97
C PHE A 81 -8.55 14.50 4.09
N ASP A 82 -9.69 14.17 3.47
CA ASP A 82 -10.86 15.05 3.48
C ASP A 82 -11.81 14.72 4.63
N THR A 83 -12.25 13.46 4.72
CA THR A 83 -13.26 13.05 5.70
C THR A 83 -12.70 13.12 7.13
N MET A 84 -11.52 12.54 7.38
CA MET A 84 -10.92 12.57 8.72
C MET A 84 -10.48 13.98 9.14
N ALA A 85 -10.03 14.83 8.21
CA ALA A 85 -9.74 16.22 8.53
C ALA A 85 -11.01 16.98 8.95
N THR A 86 -12.13 16.71 8.30
CA THR A 86 -13.43 17.29 8.67
C THR A 86 -13.91 16.80 10.03
N VAL A 87 -13.75 15.51 10.34
CA VAL A 87 -14.04 14.94 11.67
C VAL A 87 -13.25 15.67 12.75
N PHE A 88 -11.94 15.81 12.58
CA PHE A 88 -11.09 16.49 13.56
C PHE A 88 -11.43 17.98 13.71
N ASN A 89 -11.82 18.66 12.64
CA ASN A 89 -12.23 20.08 12.72
C ASN A 89 -13.49 20.28 13.55
N ASN A 90 -14.40 19.30 13.57
CA ASN A 90 -15.67 19.36 14.31
C ASN A 90 -15.58 18.79 15.72
N MET A 91 -14.49 18.12 16.09
CA MET A 91 -14.32 17.45 17.37
C MET A 91 -13.68 18.37 18.42
N ALA A 92 -14.13 18.27 19.68
CA ALA A 92 -13.49 18.96 20.79
C ALA A 92 -12.04 18.46 20.97
N GLY A 93 -11.07 19.40 20.93
CA GLY A 93 -9.65 19.04 20.98
C GLY A 93 -9.10 18.48 19.65
N GLY A 94 -9.83 18.59 18.56
CA GLY A 94 -9.50 18.01 17.26
C GLY A 94 -8.15 18.44 16.71
N ARG A 95 -7.64 19.63 17.08
CA ARG A 95 -6.28 20.04 16.68
C ARG A 95 -5.21 19.10 17.23
N ILE A 96 -5.32 18.69 18.49
CA ILE A 96 -4.33 17.80 19.11
C ILE A 96 -4.46 16.39 18.52
N TRP A 97 -5.67 15.86 18.50
CA TRP A 97 -5.94 14.52 17.97
C TRP A 97 -5.64 14.40 16.48
N GLY A 98 -6.03 15.41 15.69
CA GLY A 98 -5.71 15.46 14.26
C GLY A 98 -4.20 15.54 14.00
N THR A 99 -3.47 16.36 14.77
CA THR A 99 -2.01 16.43 14.63
C THR A 99 -1.37 15.08 14.95
N LEU A 100 -1.78 14.40 16.03
CA LEU A 100 -1.27 13.07 16.36
C LEU A 100 -1.60 12.05 15.28
N PHE A 101 -2.84 12.04 14.79
CA PHE A 101 -3.28 11.14 13.73
C PHE A 101 -2.43 11.29 12.45
N PHE A 102 -2.28 12.52 11.95
CA PHE A 102 -1.50 12.77 10.76
C PHE A 102 0.00 12.53 10.97
N LEU A 103 0.53 12.79 12.16
CA LEU A 103 1.91 12.48 12.52
C LEU A 103 2.15 10.95 12.46
N PHE A 104 1.30 10.15 13.08
CA PHE A 104 1.41 8.69 13.00
C PHE A 104 1.22 8.17 11.58
N MET A 105 0.33 8.77 10.80
CA MET A 105 0.15 8.43 9.39
C MET A 105 1.41 8.70 8.57
N VAL A 106 2.14 9.80 8.83
CA VAL A 106 3.42 10.08 8.19
C VAL A 106 4.46 9.01 8.54
N PHE A 107 4.55 8.61 9.82
CA PHE A 107 5.48 7.53 10.22
C PHE A 107 5.12 6.20 9.57
N ALA A 108 3.83 5.85 9.49
CA ALA A 108 3.37 4.65 8.82
C ALA A 108 3.71 4.67 7.32
N ALA A 109 3.47 5.80 6.65
CA ALA A 109 3.82 5.98 5.24
C ALA A 109 5.33 5.86 5.00
N LEU A 110 6.15 6.49 5.85
CA LEU A 110 7.61 6.40 5.76
C LEU A 110 8.11 4.96 5.92
N SER A 111 7.58 4.21 6.89
CA SER A 111 7.97 2.81 7.09
C SER A 111 7.62 1.94 5.88
N THR A 112 6.45 2.17 5.28
CA THR A 112 6.03 1.47 4.06
C THR A 112 6.93 1.79 2.87
N VAL A 113 7.22 3.09 2.64
CA VAL A 113 8.12 3.52 1.56
C VAL A 113 9.51 2.91 1.72
N LEU A 114 10.07 2.92 2.94
CA LEU A 114 11.36 2.31 3.21
C LEU A 114 11.36 0.81 2.93
N GLY A 115 10.30 0.08 3.31
CA GLY A 115 10.15 -1.33 3.03
C GLY A 115 10.10 -1.64 1.53
N VAL A 116 9.33 -0.86 0.76
CA VAL A 116 9.26 -1.01 -0.70
C VAL A 116 10.58 -0.67 -1.36
N CYS A 117 11.25 0.41 -0.92
CA CYS A 117 12.56 0.79 -1.45
C CYS A 117 13.62 -0.30 -1.17
N GLU A 118 13.63 -0.90 0.03
CA GLU A 118 14.56 -1.99 0.35
C GLU A 118 14.30 -3.22 -0.51
N ASN A 119 13.03 -3.55 -0.78
CA ASN A 119 12.65 -4.63 -1.68
C ASN A 119 13.20 -4.41 -3.10
N ILE A 120 12.97 -3.23 -3.67
CA ILE A 120 13.48 -2.85 -5.00
C ILE A 120 15.00 -2.84 -5.01
N LEU A 121 15.63 -2.32 -3.96
CA LEU A 121 17.08 -2.23 -3.84
C LEU A 121 17.74 -3.62 -3.78
N ALA A 122 17.15 -4.56 -3.04
CA ALA A 122 17.63 -5.94 -2.98
C ALA A 122 17.61 -6.57 -4.37
N MET A 123 16.49 -6.44 -5.09
CA MET A 123 16.36 -6.96 -6.45
C MET A 123 17.38 -6.33 -7.42
N ILE A 124 17.56 -5.01 -7.39
CA ILE A 124 18.54 -4.33 -8.26
C ILE A 124 19.96 -4.80 -7.96
N ARG A 125 20.31 -4.96 -6.70
CA ARG A 125 21.64 -5.45 -6.30
C ARG A 125 21.91 -6.86 -6.80
N ASP A 126 20.95 -7.74 -6.70
CA ASP A 126 21.10 -9.13 -7.16
C ASP A 126 21.24 -9.22 -8.69
N LEU A 127 20.52 -8.35 -9.43
CA LEU A 127 20.57 -8.34 -10.88
C LEU A 127 21.80 -7.60 -11.46
N THR A 128 22.23 -6.51 -10.82
CA THR A 128 23.25 -5.61 -11.41
C THR A 128 24.58 -5.63 -10.67
N GLY A 129 24.63 -6.17 -9.46
CA GLY A 129 25.83 -6.12 -8.60
C GLY A 129 26.19 -4.69 -8.11
N TRP A 130 25.27 -3.73 -8.19
CA TRP A 130 25.54 -2.35 -7.78
C TRP A 130 25.77 -2.23 -6.27
N SER A 131 26.60 -1.25 -5.89
CA SER A 131 26.80 -0.93 -4.49
C SER A 131 25.51 -0.37 -3.88
N ARG A 132 25.26 -0.66 -2.59
CA ARG A 132 24.07 -0.21 -1.86
C ARG A 132 23.85 1.30 -1.96
N ARG A 133 24.92 2.10 -1.90
CA ARG A 133 24.83 3.57 -1.99
C ARG A 133 24.30 4.05 -3.35
N LYS A 134 24.83 3.50 -4.45
CA LYS A 134 24.36 3.86 -5.80
C LYS A 134 22.90 3.43 -6.04
N GLY A 135 22.56 2.20 -5.68
CA GLY A 135 21.20 1.70 -5.81
C GLY A 135 20.19 2.52 -5.01
N SER A 136 20.51 2.83 -3.74
CA SER A 136 19.64 3.63 -2.87
C SER A 136 19.42 5.05 -3.40
N LEU A 137 20.47 5.70 -3.92
CA LEU A 137 20.35 7.04 -4.46
C LEU A 137 19.48 7.07 -5.72
N ILE A 138 19.70 6.12 -6.64
CA ILE A 138 18.90 6.02 -7.87
C ILE A 138 17.44 5.69 -7.54
N CYS A 139 17.20 4.70 -6.66
CA CYS A 139 15.86 4.33 -6.22
C CYS A 139 15.14 5.53 -5.57
N GLY A 140 15.82 6.25 -4.70
CA GLY A 140 15.28 7.45 -4.06
C GLY A 140 14.89 8.55 -5.06
N ILE A 141 15.74 8.81 -6.05
CA ILE A 141 15.43 9.80 -7.11
C ILE A 141 14.21 9.34 -7.93
N VAL A 142 14.16 8.08 -8.35
CA VAL A 142 13.04 7.56 -9.14
C VAL A 142 11.73 7.64 -8.35
N VAL A 143 11.73 7.19 -7.09
CA VAL A 143 10.54 7.26 -6.22
C VAL A 143 10.12 8.71 -6.00
N PHE A 144 11.08 9.62 -5.78
CA PHE A 144 10.78 11.04 -5.61
C PHE A 144 10.15 11.66 -6.86
N VAL A 145 10.67 11.37 -8.05
CA VAL A 145 10.11 11.87 -9.32
C VAL A 145 8.69 11.33 -9.54
N LEU A 146 8.47 10.03 -9.30
CA LEU A 146 7.14 9.43 -9.44
C LEU A 146 6.15 9.99 -8.41
N ALA A 147 6.57 10.19 -7.17
CA ALA A 147 5.75 10.81 -6.14
C ALA A 147 5.42 12.27 -6.48
N LEU A 148 6.38 13.01 -7.05
CA LEU A 148 6.17 14.40 -7.47
C LEU A 148 5.14 14.49 -8.59
N THR A 149 5.19 13.60 -9.60
CA THR A 149 4.20 13.58 -10.68
C THR A 149 2.81 13.29 -10.15
N THR A 150 2.67 12.37 -9.20
CA THR A 150 1.39 12.05 -8.55
C THR A 150 0.89 13.23 -7.72
N ALA A 151 1.74 13.87 -6.93
CA ALA A 151 1.38 15.03 -6.11
C ALA A 151 0.95 16.23 -6.97
N LEU A 152 1.67 16.52 -8.06
CA LEU A 152 1.31 17.59 -9.00
C LEU A 152 0.03 17.25 -9.78
N GLY A 153 -0.30 15.99 -9.95
CA GLY A 153 -1.53 15.51 -10.57
C GLY A 153 -2.81 15.95 -9.85
N PHE A 154 -2.72 16.19 -8.54
CA PHE A 154 -3.86 16.70 -7.76
C PHE A 154 -4.09 18.23 -7.90
N SER A 155 -3.10 18.99 -8.34
CA SER A 155 -3.18 20.45 -8.33
C SER A 155 -2.95 21.13 -9.66
N VAL A 156 -1.93 20.74 -10.41
CA VAL A 156 -1.48 21.46 -11.61
C VAL A 156 -1.63 20.63 -12.89
N LEU A 157 -1.30 19.34 -12.81
CA LEU A 157 -1.34 18.42 -13.94
C LEU A 157 -2.69 17.68 -13.96
N HIS A 158 -3.73 18.33 -14.47
CA HIS A 158 -5.05 17.73 -14.63
C HIS A 158 -5.02 16.68 -15.76
N PHE A 159 -4.56 15.48 -15.44
CA PHE A 159 -4.59 14.35 -16.35
C PHE A 159 -5.69 13.40 -15.93
N GLN A 160 -6.62 13.16 -16.83
CA GLN A 160 -7.77 12.28 -16.62
C GLN A 160 -7.66 11.07 -17.55
N PRO A 161 -6.98 9.99 -17.13
CA PRO A 161 -6.63 8.89 -18.03
C PRO A 161 -7.83 8.02 -18.45
N PHE A 162 -8.86 7.90 -17.61
CA PHE A 162 -9.94 6.95 -17.84
C PHE A 162 -11.33 7.61 -17.93
N SER A 163 -11.61 8.62 -17.10
CA SER A 163 -12.89 9.35 -17.07
C SER A 163 -12.73 10.66 -16.30
N GLU A 164 -13.73 11.53 -16.39
CA GLU A 164 -13.78 12.74 -15.57
C GLU A 164 -13.69 12.37 -14.07
N GLY A 165 -12.78 13.03 -13.36
CA GLY A 165 -12.51 12.78 -11.93
C GLY A 165 -11.41 11.77 -11.61
N THR A 166 -10.81 11.09 -12.61
CA THR A 166 -9.65 10.22 -12.38
C THR A 166 -8.36 11.03 -12.34
N THR A 167 -7.40 10.54 -11.54
CA THR A 167 -6.12 11.21 -11.28
C THR A 167 -4.92 10.38 -11.73
N TRP A 168 -3.72 10.95 -11.65
CA TRP A 168 -2.47 10.21 -11.83
C TRP A 168 -2.34 9.02 -10.86
N LEU A 169 -2.88 9.15 -9.65
CA LEU A 169 -2.89 8.07 -8.68
C LEU A 169 -3.68 6.87 -9.20
N ASP A 170 -4.87 7.11 -9.76
CA ASP A 170 -5.72 6.05 -10.32
C ASP A 170 -5.05 5.35 -11.51
N PHE A 171 -4.30 6.09 -12.31
CA PHE A 171 -3.53 5.53 -13.42
C PHE A 171 -2.43 4.59 -12.93
N TRP A 172 -1.64 5.01 -11.94
CA TRP A 172 -0.59 4.17 -11.38
C TRP A 172 -1.16 2.97 -10.61
N ASP A 173 -2.27 3.17 -9.89
CA ASP A 173 -2.97 2.07 -9.22
C ASP A 173 -3.47 1.03 -10.22
N PHE A 174 -4.04 1.47 -11.34
CA PHE A 174 -4.47 0.55 -12.40
C PHE A 174 -3.30 -0.26 -12.97
N ILE A 175 -2.17 0.36 -13.25
CA ILE A 175 -1.00 -0.34 -13.79
C ILE A 175 -0.45 -1.33 -12.76
N VAL A 176 -0.22 -0.88 -11.53
CA VAL A 176 0.47 -1.67 -10.51
C VAL A 176 -0.47 -2.70 -9.90
N SER A 177 -1.58 -2.25 -9.30
CA SER A 177 -2.45 -3.12 -8.51
C SER A 177 -3.32 -4.03 -9.36
N THR A 178 -3.73 -3.57 -10.56
CA THR A 178 -4.62 -4.36 -11.42
C THR A 178 -3.85 -5.29 -12.36
N ASN A 179 -2.65 -4.91 -12.80
CA ASN A 179 -1.92 -5.68 -13.80
C ASN A 179 -0.63 -6.31 -13.25
N ILE A 180 0.28 -5.50 -12.70
CA ILE A 180 1.61 -5.99 -12.31
C ILE A 180 1.55 -6.95 -11.13
N LEU A 181 0.79 -6.63 -10.08
CA LEU A 181 0.71 -7.48 -8.88
C LEU A 181 0.10 -8.87 -9.16
N PRO A 182 -1.05 -8.99 -9.86
CA PRO A 182 -1.60 -10.30 -10.20
C PRO A 182 -0.68 -11.10 -11.13
N LEU A 183 -0.05 -10.45 -12.12
CA LEU A 183 0.93 -11.12 -13.00
C LEU A 183 2.15 -11.59 -12.22
N GLY A 184 2.69 -10.76 -11.33
CA GLY A 184 3.80 -11.12 -10.47
C GLY A 184 3.48 -12.32 -9.56
N SER A 185 2.30 -12.33 -8.96
CA SER A 185 1.86 -13.46 -8.14
C SER A 185 1.65 -14.75 -8.94
N LEU A 186 1.15 -14.64 -10.20
CA LEU A 186 1.04 -15.77 -11.09
C LEU A 186 2.42 -16.35 -11.45
N VAL A 187 3.38 -15.48 -11.79
CA VAL A 187 4.76 -15.89 -12.09
C VAL A 187 5.41 -16.59 -10.89
N LEU A 188 5.25 -16.03 -9.68
CA LEU A 188 5.74 -16.64 -8.45
C LEU A 188 5.08 -18.01 -8.18
N ALA A 189 3.77 -18.10 -8.35
CA ALA A 189 3.05 -19.37 -8.20
C ALA A 189 3.52 -20.42 -9.20
N LEU A 190 3.67 -20.05 -10.47
CA LEU A 190 4.21 -20.95 -11.51
C LEU A 190 5.64 -21.39 -11.21
N PHE A 191 6.47 -20.48 -10.72
CA PHE A 191 7.84 -20.80 -10.31
C PHE A 191 7.86 -21.80 -9.16
N CYS A 192 7.06 -21.58 -8.12
CA CYS A 192 6.98 -22.48 -6.95
C CYS A 192 6.40 -23.87 -7.31
N CYS A 193 5.47 -23.93 -8.27
CA CYS A 193 4.82 -25.17 -8.70
C CYS A 193 5.63 -25.97 -9.73
N ASN A 194 6.66 -25.37 -10.36
CA ASN A 194 7.50 -26.03 -11.33
C ASN A 194 8.72 -26.71 -10.67
N LYS A 195 9.36 -27.64 -11.44
CA LYS A 195 10.57 -28.37 -11.01
C LYS A 195 11.75 -27.48 -10.59
N PHE A 196 11.74 -26.20 -10.94
CA PHE A 196 12.75 -25.21 -10.52
C PHE A 196 12.47 -24.60 -9.14
N GLY A 197 11.27 -24.82 -8.59
CA GLY A 197 10.91 -24.40 -7.25
C GLY A 197 11.09 -25.52 -6.24
N TRP A 198 10.09 -25.75 -5.44
CA TRP A 198 10.09 -26.68 -4.31
C TRP A 198 9.46 -28.05 -4.63
N GLY A 199 9.30 -28.36 -5.91
CA GLY A 199 8.75 -29.63 -6.39
C GLY A 199 9.78 -30.73 -6.58
#